data_cf23283173e5407c6f9d0f24f6c6e4cb
#
_entry.id   cf23283173e5407c6f9d0f24f6c6e4cb
#
_cell.length_a   1.000
_cell.length_b   1.000
_cell.length_c   1.000
_cell.angle_alpha   90.00
_cell.angle_beta   90.00
_cell.angle_gamma   90.00
#
_symmetry.space_group_name_H-M   'P 1'
#
loop_
_entity.id
_entity.type
_entity.pdbx_description
1 polymer ?
#
loop_
_entity_poly.entity_id
_entity_poly.type
_entity_poly.pdbx_seq_one_letter_code
_entity_poly.pdbx_strand_id
1 'polypeptide(L)'
;MDKIYPAWNETQAFIHEAFESERRAAGAAAGAGVSFDESRSVLSRITERYGLWQDRECRDMKAMLLPWEDHGSGRVHLTDFYRASLSGRWQFSESTEYLRRLGALDETVPSSPRVIIVNYLLSYSNCVGSTAYNDLCCVSECEALMAAVERHVASSSATPDGLLEVVADLPSSTVPAGRQLGPLLEQRLRWIAAQHDGAVPIYGRLFAQWMHHAYPRECPYPHAVGTTQQLSPLDYARTTGANRTASEAEMQGVVARPERRDHPQETVPWDPREEVLAPPTRTPVGFAALHFAVTAVAMCLLLASLGGVTARRRRTNKAGQVPSSPQIPV
;
A
#
# COMPACT_ATOMS: atom_id res chain seq x y z
N MET A 1 1.86 4.55 31.62
CA MET A 1 2.02 3.72 30.43
C MET A 1 1.19 2.45 30.53
N ASP A 2 1.29 1.66 31.61
CA ASP A 2 0.57 0.38 31.74
C ASP A 2 -0.95 0.45 31.57
N LYS A 3 -1.57 1.59 31.91
CA LYS A 3 -3.02 1.80 31.71
C LYS A 3 -3.41 2.13 30.26
N ILE A 4 -2.43 2.59 29.46
CA ILE A 4 -2.66 3.01 28.07
C ILE A 4 -2.22 1.91 27.10
N TYR A 5 -1.24 1.12 27.49
CA TYR A 5 -0.66 0.03 26.72
C TYR A 5 -0.46 -1.19 27.61
N PRO A 6 -1.40 -2.13 27.64
CA PRO A 6 -1.36 -3.31 28.54
C PRO A 6 -0.09 -4.18 28.40
N ALA A 7 0.47 -4.27 27.20
CA ALA A 7 1.71 -4.99 26.92
C ALA A 7 2.99 -4.19 27.20
N TRP A 8 2.92 -3.03 27.88
CA TRP A 8 4.09 -2.18 28.10
C TRP A 8 5.24 -2.88 28.80
N ASN A 9 4.93 -3.63 29.84
CA ASN A 9 5.95 -4.37 30.61
C ASN A 9 6.64 -5.45 29.75
N GLU A 10 5.86 -6.14 28.90
CA GLU A 10 6.40 -7.13 27.96
C GLU A 10 7.26 -6.47 26.88
N THR A 11 6.79 -5.35 26.32
CA THR A 11 7.55 -4.54 25.36
C THR A 11 8.86 -4.04 25.96
N GLN A 12 8.84 -3.54 27.18
CA GLN A 12 10.03 -3.07 27.88
C GLN A 12 11.02 -4.20 28.14
N ALA A 13 10.54 -5.36 28.60
CA ALA A 13 11.35 -6.56 28.76
C ALA A 13 11.99 -7.02 27.44
N PHE A 14 11.21 -7.05 26.37
CA PHE A 14 11.70 -7.40 25.04
C PHE A 14 12.81 -6.45 24.54
N ILE A 15 12.60 -5.13 24.65
CA ILE A 15 13.60 -4.13 24.24
C ILE A 15 14.90 -4.31 25.07
N HIS A 16 14.75 -4.50 26.37
CA HIS A 16 15.90 -4.72 27.26
C HIS A 16 16.68 -6.00 26.90
N GLU A 17 15.96 -7.11 26.70
CA GLU A 17 16.57 -8.38 26.29
C GLU A 17 17.26 -8.28 24.93
N ALA A 18 16.62 -7.64 23.96
CA ALA A 18 17.20 -7.40 22.63
C ALA A 18 18.50 -6.59 22.74
N PHE A 19 18.49 -5.51 23.51
CA PHE A 19 19.66 -4.66 23.73
C PHE A 19 20.81 -5.43 24.38
N GLU A 20 20.57 -6.17 25.46
CA GLU A 20 21.60 -6.96 26.16
C GLU A 20 22.12 -8.11 25.29
N SER A 21 21.27 -8.72 24.47
CA SER A 21 21.67 -9.74 23.50
C SER A 21 22.67 -9.20 22.48
N GLU A 22 22.41 -8.00 21.94
CA GLU A 22 23.28 -7.36 20.96
C GLU A 22 24.62 -6.92 21.58
N ARG A 23 24.59 -6.36 22.77
CA ARG A 23 25.81 -6.00 23.50
C ARG A 23 26.69 -7.22 23.77
N ARG A 24 26.09 -8.33 24.15
CA ARG A 24 26.84 -9.62 24.38
C ARG A 24 27.45 -10.12 23.07
N ALA A 25 26.70 -10.04 21.94
CA ALA A 25 27.19 -10.43 20.63
C ALA A 25 28.34 -9.54 20.13
N ALA A 26 28.31 -8.24 20.47
CA ALA A 26 29.36 -7.28 20.16
C ALA A 26 30.59 -7.37 21.09
N GLY A 27 30.57 -8.23 22.16
CA GLY A 27 31.65 -8.35 23.12
C GLY A 27 31.85 -7.13 24.01
N ALA A 28 30.85 -6.25 24.13
CA ALA A 28 30.93 -5.03 24.90
C ALA A 28 30.97 -5.33 26.42
N ALA A 29 31.97 -4.76 27.10
CA ALA A 29 32.06 -4.85 28.57
C ALA A 29 30.90 -4.09 29.23
N ALA A 30 30.45 -4.59 30.40
CA ALA A 30 29.42 -3.92 31.18
C ALA A 30 29.89 -2.50 31.56
N GLY A 31 29.10 -1.47 31.20
CA GLY A 31 29.40 -0.07 31.50
C GLY A 31 30.26 0.67 30.47
N ALA A 32 30.74 0.02 29.40
CA ALA A 32 31.42 0.71 28.31
C ALA A 32 30.43 1.58 27.50
N GLY A 33 30.87 2.74 27.03
CA GLY A 33 30.11 3.55 26.07
C GLY A 33 29.86 2.77 24.78
N VAL A 34 28.78 3.08 24.10
CA VAL A 34 28.40 2.43 22.83
C VAL A 34 28.81 3.34 21.66
N SER A 35 29.52 2.80 20.68
CA SER A 35 29.87 3.53 19.47
C SER A 35 28.63 3.77 18.58
N PHE A 36 28.74 4.68 17.62
CA PHE A 36 27.64 4.97 16.70
C PHE A 36 27.27 3.73 15.86
N ASP A 37 28.26 2.99 15.37
CA ASP A 37 28.02 1.79 14.55
C ASP A 37 27.40 0.65 15.37
N GLU A 38 27.83 0.46 16.61
CA GLU A 38 27.18 -0.48 17.54
C GLU A 38 25.74 -0.06 17.83
N SER A 39 25.50 1.24 18.09
CA SER A 39 24.14 1.77 18.31
C SER A 39 23.26 1.52 17.11
N ARG A 40 23.76 1.73 15.90
CA ARG A 40 23.02 1.48 14.66
C ARG A 40 22.71 0.00 14.48
N SER A 41 23.66 -0.89 14.76
CA SER A 41 23.46 -2.35 14.68
C SER A 41 22.42 -2.81 15.70
N VAL A 42 22.51 -2.35 16.95
CA VAL A 42 21.54 -2.66 18.02
C VAL A 42 20.15 -2.18 17.62
N LEU A 43 20.01 -0.93 17.14
CA LEU A 43 18.71 -0.40 16.70
C LEU A 43 18.13 -1.17 15.52
N SER A 44 18.94 -1.53 14.53
CA SER A 44 18.48 -2.33 13.39
C SER A 44 17.90 -3.68 13.84
N ARG A 45 18.59 -4.38 14.72
CA ARG A 45 18.13 -5.69 15.24
C ARG A 45 16.93 -5.56 16.19
N ILE A 46 16.87 -4.50 17.01
CA ILE A 46 15.68 -4.22 17.83
C ILE A 46 14.49 -3.97 16.91
N THR A 47 14.65 -3.18 15.84
CA THR A 47 13.59 -2.91 14.88
C THR A 47 13.11 -4.18 14.19
N GLU A 48 14.02 -5.06 13.75
CA GLU A 48 13.67 -6.34 13.14
C GLU A 48 12.90 -7.24 14.12
N ARG A 49 13.41 -7.40 15.34
CA ARG A 49 12.74 -8.20 16.38
C ARG A 49 11.42 -7.59 16.83
N TYR A 50 11.36 -6.26 16.92
CA TYR A 50 10.13 -5.56 17.28
C TYR A 50 9.07 -5.70 16.17
N GLY A 51 9.48 -5.70 14.91
CA GLY A 51 8.59 -6.01 13.78
C GLY A 51 7.94 -7.39 13.91
N LEU A 52 8.72 -8.41 14.24
CA LEU A 52 8.20 -9.76 14.49
C LEU A 52 7.26 -9.83 15.70
N TRP A 53 7.56 -9.08 16.76
CA TRP A 53 6.70 -8.99 17.94
C TRP A 53 5.39 -8.28 17.63
N GLN A 54 5.44 -7.16 16.91
CA GLN A 54 4.27 -6.42 16.45
C GLN A 54 3.38 -7.28 15.55
N ASP A 55 3.97 -8.07 14.66
CA ASP A 55 3.22 -9.01 13.82
C ASP A 55 2.46 -10.07 14.64
N ARG A 56 3.04 -10.51 15.78
CA ARG A 56 2.31 -11.38 16.73
C ARG A 56 1.10 -10.66 17.33
N GLU A 57 1.24 -9.42 17.79
CA GLU A 57 0.12 -8.61 18.29
C GLU A 57 -0.98 -8.46 17.24
N CYS A 58 -0.61 -8.24 15.97
CA CYS A 58 -1.56 -8.17 14.86
C CYS A 58 -2.32 -9.49 14.64
N ARG A 59 -1.62 -10.63 14.74
CA ARG A 59 -2.26 -11.95 14.69
C ARG A 59 -3.19 -12.20 15.86
N ASP A 60 -2.80 -11.78 17.06
CA ASP A 60 -3.64 -11.87 18.25
C ASP A 60 -4.90 -11.02 18.11
N MET A 61 -4.80 -9.80 17.56
CA MET A 61 -5.96 -8.97 17.23
C MET A 61 -6.88 -9.65 16.21
N LYS A 62 -6.31 -10.24 15.14
CA LYS A 62 -7.07 -11.03 14.16
C LYS A 62 -7.81 -12.19 14.83
N ALA A 63 -7.11 -12.96 15.66
CA ALA A 63 -7.68 -14.09 16.38
C ALA A 63 -8.81 -13.67 17.34
N MET A 64 -8.75 -12.48 17.91
CA MET A 64 -9.84 -11.93 18.73
C MET A 64 -11.07 -11.51 17.91
N LEU A 65 -10.91 -11.05 16.67
CA LEU A 65 -12.02 -10.61 15.80
C LEU A 65 -12.73 -11.79 15.13
N LEU A 66 -12.02 -12.84 14.74
CA LEU A 66 -12.55 -13.98 14.00
C LEU A 66 -13.76 -14.68 14.64
N PRO A 67 -13.86 -14.86 15.99
CA PRO A 67 -15.05 -15.46 16.60
C PRO A 67 -16.34 -14.65 16.44
N TRP A 68 -16.24 -13.37 16.08
CA TRP A 68 -17.38 -12.45 15.88
C TRP A 68 -17.68 -12.24 14.40
N GLU A 69 -16.93 -12.91 13.54
CA GLU A 69 -17.06 -12.78 12.10
C GLU A 69 -18.44 -13.24 11.60
N ASP A 70 -18.99 -12.47 10.67
CA ASP A 70 -20.24 -12.77 10.00
C ASP A 70 -20.01 -13.83 8.89
N HIS A 71 -20.33 -15.07 9.16
CA HIS A 71 -20.37 -16.19 8.20
C HIS A 71 -19.12 -16.36 7.30
N GLY A 72 -17.94 -16.13 7.79
CA GLY A 72 -16.69 -16.29 7.01
C GLY A 72 -16.46 -15.20 5.97
N SER A 73 -17.11 -14.05 6.12
CA SER A 73 -17.05 -12.92 5.19
C SER A 73 -15.83 -12.02 5.35
N GLY A 74 -15.01 -12.22 6.37
CA GLY A 74 -13.93 -11.29 6.77
C GLY A 74 -14.48 -10.02 7.44
N ARG A 75 -15.72 -10.02 7.92
CA ARG A 75 -16.42 -8.85 8.48
C ARG A 75 -17.03 -9.16 9.84
N VAL A 76 -17.02 -8.14 10.70
CA VAL A 76 -17.70 -8.17 12.02
C VAL A 76 -18.77 -7.08 12.04
N HIS A 77 -19.97 -7.39 12.51
CA HIS A 77 -21.00 -6.37 12.68
C HIS A 77 -20.53 -5.25 13.59
N LEU A 78 -20.75 -4.00 13.21
CA LEU A 78 -20.35 -2.85 14.02
C LEU A 78 -20.98 -2.88 15.43
N THR A 79 -22.19 -3.43 15.56
CA THR A 79 -22.86 -3.67 16.84
C THR A 79 -22.09 -4.63 17.74
N ASP A 80 -21.52 -5.71 17.18
CA ASP A 80 -20.73 -6.68 17.95
C ASP A 80 -19.34 -6.13 18.26
N PHE A 81 -18.73 -5.39 17.31
CA PHE A 81 -17.49 -4.67 17.52
C PHE A 81 -17.58 -3.72 18.72
N TYR A 82 -18.62 -2.89 18.79
CA TYR A 82 -18.81 -1.97 19.92
C TYR A 82 -19.30 -2.66 21.20
N ARG A 83 -20.11 -3.71 21.08
CA ARG A 83 -20.54 -4.49 22.25
C ARG A 83 -19.36 -5.14 22.96
N ALA A 84 -18.39 -5.64 22.20
CA ALA A 84 -17.16 -6.18 22.73
C ALA A 84 -16.34 -5.09 23.44
N SER A 85 -16.23 -3.89 22.87
CA SER A 85 -15.57 -2.75 23.50
C SER A 85 -16.25 -2.32 24.80
N LEU A 86 -17.56 -2.14 24.79
CA LEU A 86 -18.34 -1.77 25.99
C LEU A 86 -18.24 -2.80 27.13
N SER A 87 -18.01 -4.08 26.80
CA SER A 87 -17.81 -5.14 27.81
C SER A 87 -16.42 -5.12 28.46
N GLY A 88 -15.53 -4.21 28.05
CA GLY A 88 -14.16 -4.11 28.54
C GLY A 88 -13.23 -5.23 28.06
N ARG A 89 -13.68 -6.08 27.13
CA ARG A 89 -12.90 -7.17 26.57
C ARG A 89 -11.96 -6.72 25.45
N TRP A 90 -12.19 -5.52 24.91
CA TRP A 90 -11.54 -5.02 23.70
C TRP A 90 -11.07 -3.59 23.83
N GLN A 91 -9.97 -3.28 23.17
CA GLN A 91 -9.45 -1.93 23.00
C GLN A 91 -9.95 -1.26 21.71
N PHE A 92 -10.74 -1.99 20.91
CA PHE A 92 -11.21 -1.55 19.59
C PHE A 92 -12.43 -0.64 19.76
N SER A 93 -12.16 0.63 19.75
CA SER A 93 -13.16 1.66 20.03
C SER A 93 -13.08 2.83 19.06
N GLU A 94 -12.58 2.58 17.85
CA GLU A 94 -12.53 3.62 16.82
C GLU A 94 -13.92 4.12 16.48
N SER A 95 -14.07 5.45 16.31
CA SER A 95 -15.34 6.04 15.92
C SER A 95 -15.77 5.58 14.52
N THR A 96 -17.08 5.51 14.28
CA THR A 96 -17.65 5.13 12.98
C THR A 96 -17.08 5.97 11.84
N GLU A 97 -16.89 7.28 12.06
CA GLU A 97 -16.31 8.17 11.06
C GLU A 97 -14.83 7.86 10.79
N TYR A 98 -14.06 7.54 11.83
CA TYR A 98 -12.66 7.17 11.64
C TYR A 98 -12.51 5.83 10.92
N LEU A 99 -13.31 4.81 11.29
CA LEU A 99 -13.36 3.53 10.57
C LEU A 99 -13.71 3.70 9.09
N ARG A 100 -14.67 4.59 8.78
CA ARG A 100 -15.04 4.91 7.39
C ARG A 100 -13.87 5.51 6.62
N ARG A 101 -13.17 6.48 7.18
CA ARG A 101 -11.99 7.11 6.55
C ARG A 101 -10.86 6.14 6.32
N LEU A 102 -10.63 5.23 7.26
CA LEU A 102 -9.65 4.16 7.11
C LEU A 102 -10.03 3.12 6.04
N GLY A 103 -11.26 3.16 5.50
CA GLY A 103 -11.74 2.11 4.61
C GLY A 103 -11.94 0.77 5.32
N ALA A 104 -12.11 0.80 6.63
CA ALA A 104 -12.39 -0.39 7.44
C ALA A 104 -13.88 -0.63 7.68
N LEU A 105 -14.77 0.27 7.22
CA LEU A 105 -16.21 0.16 7.41
C LEU A 105 -16.91 -0.19 6.09
N ASP A 106 -17.63 -1.30 6.09
CA ASP A 106 -18.53 -1.70 5.01
C ASP A 106 -19.95 -1.24 5.34
N GLU A 107 -20.45 -0.28 4.57
CA GLU A 107 -21.79 0.29 4.68
C GLU A 107 -22.67 -0.06 3.45
N THR A 108 -22.33 -1.11 2.71
CA THR A 108 -23.14 -1.58 1.58
C THR A 108 -24.56 -1.91 2.01
N VAL A 109 -24.74 -2.29 3.28
CA VAL A 109 -26.04 -2.42 3.93
C VAL A 109 -26.11 -1.39 5.07
N PRO A 110 -26.72 -0.22 4.84
CA PRO A 110 -26.72 0.87 5.82
C PRO A 110 -27.39 0.54 7.16
N SER A 111 -28.33 -0.42 7.16
CA SER A 111 -28.99 -0.91 8.39
C SER A 111 -28.13 -1.89 9.19
N SER A 112 -27.03 -2.37 8.64
CA SER A 112 -26.14 -3.35 9.26
C SER A 112 -24.68 -3.10 8.83
N PRO A 113 -24.07 -1.99 9.27
CA PRO A 113 -22.67 -1.70 8.95
C PRO A 113 -21.74 -2.73 9.59
N ARG A 114 -20.65 -3.07 8.89
CA ARG A 114 -19.70 -4.09 9.31
C ARG A 114 -18.27 -3.57 9.23
N VAL A 115 -17.43 -3.99 10.15
CA VAL A 115 -15.98 -3.73 10.12
C VAL A 115 -15.30 -4.81 9.28
N ILE A 116 -14.55 -4.42 8.26
CA ILE A 116 -13.73 -5.32 7.43
C ILE A 116 -12.46 -5.61 8.22
N ILE A 117 -12.30 -6.85 8.69
CA ILE A 117 -11.24 -7.25 9.63
C ILE A 117 -9.86 -6.88 9.09
N VAL A 118 -9.54 -7.28 7.86
CA VAL A 118 -8.20 -7.07 7.28
C VAL A 118 -7.92 -5.59 7.03
N ASN A 119 -8.90 -4.84 6.52
CA ASN A 119 -8.74 -3.39 6.33
C ASN A 119 -8.50 -2.68 7.65
N TYR A 120 -9.20 -3.10 8.71
CA TYR A 120 -9.00 -2.56 10.06
C TYR A 120 -7.60 -2.89 10.57
N LEU A 121 -7.16 -4.14 10.50
CA LEU A 121 -5.83 -4.57 10.97
C LEU A 121 -4.70 -3.85 10.25
N LEU A 122 -4.79 -3.72 8.92
CA LEU A 122 -3.77 -3.07 8.09
C LEU A 122 -3.86 -1.54 8.09
N SER A 123 -4.85 -0.96 8.77
CA SER A 123 -5.02 0.48 8.82
C SER A 123 -3.97 1.16 9.70
N TYR A 124 -3.73 2.45 9.45
CA TYR A 124 -2.83 3.27 10.27
C TYR A 124 -3.27 3.39 11.74
N SER A 125 -4.50 3.02 12.10
CA SER A 125 -4.94 2.92 13.48
C SER A 125 -4.08 1.94 14.30
N ASN A 126 -3.60 0.88 13.67
CA ASN A 126 -2.84 -0.20 14.29
C ASN A 126 -1.33 -0.10 14.03
N CYS A 127 -0.87 0.96 13.36
CA CYS A 127 0.56 1.19 13.19
C CYS A 127 1.15 1.82 14.45
N VAL A 128 2.31 1.32 14.86
CA VAL A 128 3.10 1.88 15.96
C VAL A 128 4.28 2.63 15.36
N GLY A 129 4.35 3.92 15.61
CA GLY A 129 5.43 4.76 15.12
C GLY A 129 5.36 6.14 15.71
N SER A 130 6.50 6.81 15.80
CA SER A 130 6.61 8.16 16.32
C SER A 130 6.84 9.21 15.22
N THR A 131 7.13 8.77 14.00
CA THR A 131 7.45 9.66 12.87
C THR A 131 6.95 9.07 11.57
N ALA A 132 6.68 9.94 10.58
CA ALA A 132 6.31 9.56 9.22
C ALA A 132 7.34 8.67 8.47
N TYR A 133 8.49 8.42 9.07
CA TYR A 133 9.59 7.65 8.47
C TYR A 133 9.75 6.23 9.03
N ASN A 134 9.11 5.91 10.16
CA ASN A 134 9.30 4.64 10.88
C ASN A 134 7.99 4.13 11.47
N ASP A 135 6.98 3.95 10.66
CA ASP A 135 5.74 3.32 11.09
C ASP A 135 5.86 1.78 10.98
N LEU A 136 5.63 1.09 12.08
CA LEU A 136 5.49 -0.37 12.12
C LEU A 136 4.00 -0.71 12.09
N CYS A 137 3.57 -1.23 10.96
CA CYS A 137 2.18 -1.65 10.74
C CYS A 137 2.09 -3.17 10.72
N CYS A 138 0.86 -3.69 10.78
CA CYS A 138 0.62 -5.11 10.60
C CYS A 138 1.08 -5.57 9.22
N VAL A 139 1.73 -6.73 9.15
CA VAL A 139 2.17 -7.32 7.88
C VAL A 139 0.95 -7.87 7.13
N SER A 140 0.85 -7.55 5.84
CA SER A 140 -0.22 -8.05 5.00
C SER A 140 0.04 -9.51 4.59
N GLU A 141 -0.78 -10.43 5.06
CA GLU A 141 -0.72 -11.83 4.62
C GLU A 141 -1.01 -11.96 3.10
N CYS A 142 -1.77 -11.02 2.54
CA CYS A 142 -2.07 -10.98 1.10
C CYS A 142 -0.82 -10.79 0.23
N GLU A 143 0.21 -10.10 0.72
CA GLU A 143 1.46 -9.92 -0.03
C GLU A 143 2.15 -11.25 -0.33
N ALA A 144 2.14 -12.18 0.62
CA ALA A 144 2.68 -13.51 0.41
C ALA A 144 1.86 -14.31 -0.63
N LEU A 145 0.53 -14.19 -0.60
CA LEU A 145 -0.36 -14.79 -1.59
C LEU A 145 -0.13 -14.19 -2.99
N MET A 146 -0.07 -12.87 -3.09
CA MET A 146 0.21 -12.18 -4.36
C MET A 146 1.59 -12.55 -4.91
N ALA A 147 2.63 -12.59 -4.08
CA ALA A 147 3.96 -13.03 -4.52
C ALA A 147 3.98 -14.49 -5.02
N ALA A 148 3.10 -15.35 -4.49
CA ALA A 148 2.94 -16.70 -5.00
C ALA A 148 2.23 -16.71 -6.37
N VAL A 149 1.17 -15.92 -6.54
CA VAL A 149 0.49 -15.73 -7.84
C VAL A 149 1.47 -15.18 -8.88
N GLU A 150 2.24 -14.15 -8.56
CA GLU A 150 3.26 -13.56 -9.45
C GLU A 150 4.29 -14.58 -9.92
N ARG A 151 4.80 -15.41 -9.03
CA ARG A 151 5.77 -16.47 -9.38
C ARG A 151 5.20 -17.51 -10.33
N HIS A 152 3.93 -17.85 -10.21
CA HIS A 152 3.28 -18.83 -11.09
C HIS A 152 2.92 -18.22 -12.45
N VAL A 153 2.39 -17.00 -12.44
CA VAL A 153 1.93 -16.31 -13.65
C VAL A 153 3.12 -15.78 -14.47
N ALA A 154 4.18 -15.28 -13.81
CA ALA A 154 5.37 -14.67 -14.41
C ALA A 154 5.06 -13.59 -15.48
N SER A 155 3.90 -12.94 -15.38
CA SER A 155 3.38 -11.92 -16.30
C SER A 155 2.50 -10.94 -15.53
N SER A 156 2.24 -9.75 -16.11
CA SER A 156 1.32 -8.77 -15.55
C SER A 156 -0.17 -9.13 -15.72
N SER A 157 -0.47 -10.16 -16.51
CA SER A 157 -1.83 -10.66 -16.74
C SER A 157 -1.83 -12.16 -16.96
N ALA A 158 -2.96 -12.82 -16.67
CA ALA A 158 -3.11 -14.25 -16.83
C ALA A 158 -4.54 -14.63 -17.30
N THR A 159 -4.68 -15.85 -17.80
CA THR A 159 -5.99 -16.39 -18.12
C THR A 159 -6.80 -16.68 -16.84
N PRO A 160 -8.14 -16.53 -16.86
CA PRO A 160 -8.97 -16.88 -15.70
C PRO A 160 -8.73 -18.30 -15.19
N ASP A 161 -8.66 -19.28 -16.10
CA ASP A 161 -8.51 -20.68 -15.70
C ASP A 161 -7.16 -20.96 -15.02
N GLY A 162 -6.06 -20.35 -15.50
CA GLY A 162 -4.76 -20.44 -14.84
C GLY A 162 -4.73 -19.81 -13.45
N LEU A 163 -5.43 -18.66 -13.26
CA LEU A 163 -5.56 -18.04 -11.94
C LEU A 163 -6.42 -18.86 -10.99
N LEU A 164 -7.51 -19.45 -11.48
CA LEU A 164 -8.38 -20.32 -10.67
C LEU A 164 -7.61 -21.54 -10.16
N GLU A 165 -6.79 -22.18 -11.01
CA GLU A 165 -5.94 -23.31 -10.64
C GLU A 165 -4.92 -22.91 -9.56
N VAL A 166 -4.18 -21.85 -9.79
CA VAL A 166 -3.16 -21.34 -8.83
C VAL A 166 -3.81 -21.00 -7.49
N VAL A 167 -4.90 -20.23 -7.49
CA VAL A 167 -5.53 -19.75 -6.26
C VAL A 167 -6.27 -20.87 -5.50
N ALA A 168 -6.79 -21.89 -6.20
CA ALA A 168 -7.38 -23.07 -5.55
C ALA A 168 -6.35 -23.84 -4.72
N ASP A 169 -5.11 -23.94 -5.21
CA ASP A 169 -4.02 -24.68 -4.55
C ASP A 169 -3.23 -23.85 -3.53
N LEU A 170 -3.49 -22.53 -3.45
CA LEU A 170 -2.72 -21.64 -2.59
C LEU A 170 -3.28 -21.61 -1.16
N PRO A 171 -2.57 -22.15 -0.16
CA PRO A 171 -3.03 -22.12 1.22
C PRO A 171 -2.76 -20.77 1.88
N SER A 172 -3.57 -20.44 2.90
CA SER A 172 -3.34 -19.31 3.81
C SER A 172 -3.43 -19.76 5.27
N SER A 173 -3.35 -18.81 6.20
CA SER A 173 -3.55 -19.09 7.63
C SER A 173 -4.95 -19.63 7.95
N THR A 174 -5.96 -19.30 7.13
CA THR A 174 -7.36 -19.71 7.34
C THR A 174 -7.96 -20.54 6.23
N VAL A 175 -7.24 -20.73 5.12
CA VAL A 175 -7.73 -21.42 3.92
C VAL A 175 -6.80 -22.58 3.56
N PRO A 176 -7.31 -23.84 3.44
CA PRO A 176 -6.51 -24.98 3.02
C PRO A 176 -6.20 -24.96 1.53
N ALA A 177 -5.12 -25.65 1.13
CA ALA A 177 -4.83 -25.93 -0.29
C ALA A 177 -5.85 -26.90 -0.90
N GLY A 178 -5.99 -26.87 -2.24
CA GLY A 178 -6.84 -27.81 -2.99
C GLY A 178 -8.33 -27.55 -2.80
N ARG A 179 -8.73 -26.32 -2.48
CA ARG A 179 -10.16 -25.96 -2.33
C ARG A 179 -10.85 -25.74 -3.66
N GLN A 180 -12.16 -25.97 -3.69
CA GLN A 180 -12.98 -25.53 -4.81
C GLN A 180 -13.42 -24.09 -4.61
N LEU A 181 -13.17 -23.26 -5.62
CA LEU A 181 -13.66 -21.88 -5.66
C LEU A 181 -15.14 -21.89 -6.03
N GLY A 182 -15.94 -21.06 -5.35
CA GLY A 182 -17.37 -21.00 -5.61
C GLY A 182 -17.68 -20.42 -7.00
N PRO A 183 -18.81 -20.80 -7.62
CA PRO A 183 -19.16 -20.39 -8.98
C PRO A 183 -19.25 -18.86 -9.17
N LEU A 184 -19.58 -18.13 -8.12
CA LEU A 184 -19.61 -16.68 -8.16
C LEU A 184 -18.19 -16.09 -8.34
N LEU A 185 -17.18 -16.63 -7.66
CA LEU A 185 -15.78 -16.20 -7.83
C LEU A 185 -15.27 -16.51 -9.24
N GLU A 186 -15.60 -17.69 -9.79
CA GLU A 186 -15.26 -18.04 -11.17
C GLU A 186 -15.91 -17.06 -12.16
N GLN A 187 -17.20 -16.80 -12.00
CA GLN A 187 -17.94 -15.86 -12.85
C GLN A 187 -17.34 -14.45 -12.78
N ARG A 188 -16.97 -13.97 -11.58
CA ARG A 188 -16.37 -12.64 -11.40
C ARG A 188 -15.00 -12.54 -12.07
N LEU A 189 -14.17 -13.60 -11.95
CA LEU A 189 -12.86 -13.59 -12.60
C LEU A 189 -12.97 -13.58 -14.13
N ARG A 190 -13.88 -14.37 -14.68
CA ARG A 190 -14.17 -14.36 -16.13
C ARG A 190 -14.76 -13.01 -16.59
N TRP A 191 -15.56 -12.37 -15.74
CA TRP A 191 -16.07 -11.04 -16.02
C TRP A 191 -14.93 -10.01 -16.06
N ILE A 192 -13.95 -10.06 -15.14
CA ILE A 192 -12.76 -9.19 -15.20
C ILE A 192 -12.00 -9.41 -16.51
N ALA A 193 -11.74 -10.66 -16.88
CA ALA A 193 -11.05 -10.97 -18.14
C ALA A 193 -11.78 -10.42 -19.38
N ALA A 194 -13.11 -10.48 -19.38
CA ALA A 194 -13.91 -9.94 -20.48
C ALA A 194 -13.78 -8.40 -20.66
N GLN A 195 -13.40 -7.68 -19.59
CA GLN A 195 -13.11 -6.24 -19.64
C GLN A 195 -11.67 -5.94 -20.12
N HIS A 196 -10.81 -6.97 -20.22
CA HIS A 196 -9.38 -6.85 -20.50
C HIS A 196 -8.90 -7.84 -21.58
N ASP A 197 -9.59 -7.90 -22.71
CA ASP A 197 -9.22 -8.69 -23.88
C ASP A 197 -9.00 -10.20 -23.58
N GLY A 198 -9.72 -10.75 -22.60
CA GLY A 198 -9.67 -12.17 -22.22
C GLY A 198 -8.60 -12.53 -21.19
N ALA A 199 -7.82 -11.59 -20.69
CA ALA A 199 -6.81 -11.79 -19.66
C ALA A 199 -7.11 -10.92 -18.42
N VAL A 200 -6.79 -11.42 -17.23
CA VAL A 200 -6.98 -10.70 -15.96
C VAL A 200 -5.68 -9.97 -15.60
N PRO A 201 -5.69 -8.63 -15.46
CA PRO A 201 -4.55 -7.89 -14.94
C PRO A 201 -4.35 -8.19 -13.44
N ILE A 202 -3.24 -8.83 -13.06
CA ILE A 202 -3.02 -9.24 -11.67
C ILE A 202 -2.69 -8.05 -10.73
N TYR A 203 -2.37 -6.88 -11.26
CA TYR A 203 -2.13 -5.64 -10.52
C TYR A 203 -3.31 -4.65 -10.62
N GLY A 204 -4.46 -5.12 -11.11
CA GLY A 204 -5.68 -4.33 -11.19
C GLY A 204 -6.46 -4.33 -9.87
N ARG A 205 -7.20 -3.23 -9.62
CA ARG A 205 -8.05 -3.13 -8.44
C ARG A 205 -9.15 -4.21 -8.41
N LEU A 206 -9.70 -4.56 -9.57
CA LEU A 206 -10.71 -5.62 -9.66
C LEU A 206 -10.16 -6.99 -9.30
N PHE A 207 -8.90 -7.31 -9.67
CA PHE A 207 -8.26 -8.53 -9.25
C PHE A 207 -7.96 -8.52 -7.74
N ALA A 208 -7.50 -7.40 -7.19
CA ALA A 208 -7.32 -7.26 -5.73
C ALA A 208 -8.65 -7.44 -4.98
N GLN A 209 -9.77 -6.92 -5.52
CA GLN A 209 -11.11 -7.14 -4.96
C GLN A 209 -11.53 -8.61 -5.06
N TRP A 210 -11.22 -9.28 -6.16
CA TRP A 210 -11.45 -10.70 -6.31
C TRP A 210 -10.64 -11.52 -5.29
N MET A 211 -9.37 -11.18 -5.08
CA MET A 211 -8.51 -11.79 -4.06
C MET A 211 -9.06 -11.59 -2.64
N HIS A 212 -9.61 -10.40 -2.33
CA HIS A 212 -10.32 -10.19 -1.06
C HIS A 212 -11.48 -11.18 -0.87
N HIS A 213 -12.26 -11.46 -1.91
CA HIS A 213 -13.35 -12.41 -1.80
C HIS A 213 -12.88 -13.88 -1.79
N ALA A 214 -11.74 -14.18 -2.39
CA ALA A 214 -11.11 -15.48 -2.31
C ALA A 214 -10.43 -15.72 -0.95
N TYR A 215 -9.89 -14.68 -0.32
CA TYR A 215 -9.20 -14.71 0.97
C TYR A 215 -9.67 -13.55 1.86
N PRO A 216 -10.91 -13.61 2.38
CA PRO A 216 -11.51 -12.45 3.06
C PRO A 216 -10.86 -12.11 4.40
N ARG A 217 -10.08 -13.03 4.95
CA ARG A 217 -9.37 -12.88 6.22
C ARG A 217 -7.89 -12.54 6.06
N GLU A 218 -7.36 -12.51 4.83
CA GLU A 218 -5.96 -12.22 4.50
C GLU A 218 -5.80 -11.02 3.59
N CYS A 219 -6.67 -10.89 2.57
CA CYS A 219 -6.57 -9.83 1.58
C CYS A 219 -7.50 -8.66 1.92
N PRO A 220 -7.00 -7.41 1.93
CA PRO A 220 -7.84 -6.24 2.18
C PRO A 220 -8.79 -5.99 1.00
N TYR A 221 -9.97 -5.43 1.31
CA TYR A 221 -10.86 -4.89 0.30
C TYR A 221 -10.26 -3.62 -0.31
N PRO A 222 -10.04 -3.59 -1.64
CA PRO A 222 -9.42 -2.43 -2.29
C PRO A 222 -10.46 -1.35 -2.57
N HIS A 223 -10.36 -0.24 -1.87
CA HIS A 223 -11.17 0.94 -2.14
C HIS A 223 -10.65 1.67 -3.38
N ALA A 224 -11.55 2.31 -4.14
CA ALA A 224 -11.16 3.17 -5.24
C ALA A 224 -10.38 4.40 -4.73
N VAL A 225 -9.42 4.86 -5.52
CA VAL A 225 -8.56 6.01 -5.17
C VAL A 225 -9.42 7.24 -4.83
N GLY A 226 -9.06 7.90 -3.73
CA GLY A 226 -9.75 9.09 -3.25
C GLY A 226 -11.04 8.85 -2.45
N THR A 227 -11.49 7.60 -2.27
CA THR A 227 -12.68 7.29 -1.46
C THR A 227 -12.37 7.08 0.01
N THR A 228 -11.10 6.85 0.36
CA THR A 228 -10.62 6.65 1.73
C THR A 228 -9.44 7.56 2.03
N GLN A 229 -9.19 7.80 3.31
CA GLN A 229 -8.05 8.56 3.80
C GLN A 229 -7.39 7.80 4.95
N GLN A 230 -6.30 7.15 4.67
CA GLN A 230 -5.50 6.44 5.67
C GLN A 230 -4.71 7.45 6.51
N LEU A 231 -5.36 8.03 7.51
CA LEU A 231 -4.74 8.96 8.44
C LEU A 231 -4.31 8.25 9.72
N SER A 232 -3.11 8.56 10.20
CA SER A 232 -2.71 8.13 11.55
C SER A 232 -3.67 8.71 12.59
N PRO A 233 -3.78 8.11 13.80
CA PRO A 233 -4.61 8.65 14.88
C PRO A 233 -4.32 10.13 15.19
N LEU A 234 -3.05 10.50 15.12
CA LEU A 234 -2.59 11.87 15.40
C LEU A 234 -2.98 12.83 14.28
N ASP A 235 -2.80 12.41 13.02
CA ASP A 235 -3.13 13.25 11.87
C ASP A 235 -4.64 13.38 11.70
N TYR A 236 -5.41 12.35 12.01
CA TYR A 236 -6.86 12.43 12.07
C TYR A 236 -7.33 13.50 13.07
N ALA A 237 -6.81 13.47 14.31
CA ALA A 237 -7.15 14.45 15.32
C ALA A 237 -6.74 15.87 14.92
N ARG A 238 -5.55 16.04 14.30
CA ARG A 238 -5.06 17.34 13.83
C ARG A 238 -5.89 17.89 12.68
N THR A 239 -6.29 17.03 11.75
CA THR A 239 -6.99 17.46 10.52
C THR A 239 -8.48 17.72 10.76
N THR A 240 -9.11 16.91 11.60
CA THR A 240 -10.56 16.96 11.81
C THR A 240 -10.98 17.64 13.12
N GLY A 241 -10.06 17.78 14.09
CA GLY A 241 -10.38 18.19 15.46
C GLY A 241 -11.20 17.16 16.23
N ALA A 242 -11.51 16.01 15.64
CA ALA A 242 -12.35 14.97 16.24
C ALA A 242 -11.50 13.90 16.97
N ASN A 243 -12.12 13.22 17.93
CA ASN A 243 -11.52 12.08 18.58
C ASN A 243 -11.62 10.84 17.67
N ARG A 244 -10.52 10.10 17.54
CA ARG A 244 -10.52 8.81 16.84
C ARG A 244 -11.37 7.75 17.53
N THR A 245 -11.52 7.85 18.84
CA THR A 245 -12.25 6.90 19.69
C THR A 245 -13.70 7.28 19.77
N ALA A 246 -14.60 6.33 19.55
CA ALA A 246 -16.03 6.49 19.75
C ALA A 246 -16.33 6.81 21.23
N SER A 247 -17.27 7.72 21.46
CA SER A 247 -17.80 7.92 22.79
C SER A 247 -18.65 6.72 23.22
N GLU A 248 -18.79 6.52 24.53
CA GLU A 248 -19.67 5.47 25.05
C GLU A 248 -21.11 5.64 24.54
N ALA A 249 -21.57 6.89 24.44
CA ALA A 249 -22.90 7.22 23.89
C ALA A 249 -23.04 6.83 22.41
N GLU A 250 -21.99 7.02 21.59
CA GLU A 250 -21.97 6.57 20.19
C GLU A 250 -22.06 5.04 20.12
N MET A 251 -21.22 4.33 20.87
CA MET A 251 -21.22 2.88 20.91
C MET A 251 -22.55 2.30 21.37
N GLN A 252 -23.11 2.84 22.47
CA GLN A 252 -24.44 2.44 22.98
C GLN A 252 -25.54 2.72 21.96
N GLY A 253 -25.48 3.88 21.28
CA GLY A 253 -26.43 4.24 20.22
C GLY A 253 -26.41 3.28 19.04
N VAL A 254 -25.24 2.76 18.65
CA VAL A 254 -25.10 1.72 17.60
C VAL A 254 -25.65 0.39 18.10
N VAL A 255 -25.25 -0.04 19.30
CA VAL A 255 -25.66 -1.34 19.88
C VAL A 255 -27.17 -1.42 20.12
N ALA A 256 -27.83 -0.28 20.41
CA ALA A 256 -29.28 -0.22 20.64
C ALA A 256 -30.12 -0.23 19.35
N ARG A 257 -29.51 -0.02 18.17
CA ARG A 257 -30.26 -0.04 16.90
C ARG A 257 -30.69 -1.46 16.55
N PRO A 258 -31.94 -1.65 16.09
CA PRO A 258 -32.33 -2.94 15.55
C PRO A 258 -31.52 -3.23 14.27
N GLU A 259 -30.77 -4.31 14.29
CA GLU A 259 -29.96 -4.76 13.18
C GLU A 259 -30.67 -5.89 12.44
N ARG A 260 -30.76 -5.77 11.11
CA ARG A 260 -31.24 -6.86 10.27
C ARG A 260 -30.04 -7.70 9.82
N ARG A 261 -29.90 -8.90 10.38
CA ARG A 261 -28.80 -9.85 10.08
C ARG A 261 -29.12 -10.83 8.96
N ASP A 262 -30.33 -10.73 8.41
CA ASP A 262 -30.78 -11.59 7.29
C ASP A 262 -30.18 -11.06 5.99
N HIS A 263 -28.99 -11.50 5.64
CA HIS A 263 -28.43 -11.25 4.33
C HIS A 263 -28.39 -12.58 3.53
N PRO A 264 -29.00 -12.60 2.34
CA PRO A 264 -28.71 -13.68 1.42
C PRO A 264 -27.20 -13.67 1.15
N GLN A 265 -26.53 -14.78 1.40
CA GLN A 265 -25.09 -14.99 1.17
C GLN A 265 -24.64 -14.73 -0.28
N GLU A 266 -25.58 -14.35 -1.17
CA GLU A 266 -25.37 -14.31 -2.62
C GLU A 266 -24.84 -12.99 -3.16
N THR A 267 -24.83 -11.90 -2.39
CA THR A 267 -24.35 -10.62 -2.89
C THR A 267 -23.04 -10.21 -2.21
N VAL A 268 -21.97 -10.73 -2.74
CA VAL A 268 -20.64 -10.21 -2.46
C VAL A 268 -20.59 -8.76 -2.93
N PRO A 269 -20.31 -7.78 -2.05
CA PRO A 269 -20.16 -6.38 -2.46
C PRO A 269 -19.15 -6.27 -3.59
N TRP A 270 -19.55 -5.68 -4.71
CA TRP A 270 -18.72 -5.59 -5.90
C TRP A 270 -18.76 -4.18 -6.48
N ASP A 271 -17.61 -3.53 -6.53
CA ASP A 271 -17.43 -2.25 -7.20
C ASP A 271 -16.77 -2.49 -8.57
N PRO A 272 -17.45 -2.20 -9.69
CA PRO A 272 -16.98 -2.50 -11.03
C PRO A 272 -15.89 -1.54 -11.55
N ARG A 273 -15.52 -0.52 -10.81
CA ARG A 273 -14.47 0.42 -11.21
C ARG A 273 -13.13 -0.25 -11.28
N GLU A 274 -12.43 -0.14 -12.41
CA GLU A 274 -11.07 -0.65 -12.56
C GLU A 274 -10.04 0.47 -12.37
N GLU A 275 -8.94 0.13 -11.73
CA GLU A 275 -7.75 0.97 -11.59
C GLU A 275 -6.55 0.07 -11.82
N VAL A 276 -5.99 0.14 -13.02
CA VAL A 276 -4.77 -0.58 -13.40
C VAL A 276 -3.64 0.42 -13.51
N LEU A 277 -2.48 0.08 -12.97
CA LEU A 277 -1.26 0.82 -13.26
C LEU A 277 -1.02 0.72 -14.78
N ALA A 278 -1.28 1.81 -15.50
CA ALA A 278 -0.97 1.85 -16.92
C ALA A 278 0.54 1.62 -17.08
N PRO A 279 0.97 0.70 -17.96
CA PRO A 279 2.37 0.62 -18.31
C PRO A 279 2.83 2.01 -18.76
N PRO A 280 4.08 2.42 -18.47
CA PRO A 280 4.56 3.73 -18.89
C PRO A 280 4.32 3.83 -20.37
N THR A 281 3.48 4.80 -20.77
CA THR A 281 3.18 5.05 -22.20
C THR A 281 4.52 5.23 -22.87
N ARG A 282 4.92 4.26 -23.69
CA ARG A 282 6.05 4.43 -24.61
C ARG A 282 5.71 5.68 -25.39
N THR A 283 6.41 6.78 -25.13
CA THR A 283 6.26 7.99 -25.93
C THR A 283 6.35 7.54 -27.38
N PRO A 284 5.32 7.79 -28.20
CA PRO A 284 5.36 7.31 -29.57
C PRO A 284 6.67 7.78 -30.19
N VAL A 285 7.36 6.87 -30.88
CA VAL A 285 8.71 7.09 -31.46
C VAL A 285 8.74 8.39 -32.31
N GLY A 286 7.59 8.88 -32.76
CA GLY A 286 7.42 10.17 -33.43
C GLY A 286 7.85 11.39 -32.61
N PHE A 287 7.68 11.40 -31.29
CA PHE A 287 8.13 12.56 -30.48
C PHE A 287 9.65 12.58 -30.30
N ALA A 288 10.30 11.42 -30.15
CA ALA A 288 11.75 11.35 -30.12
C ALA A 288 12.35 11.73 -31.49
N ALA A 289 11.76 11.25 -32.59
CA ALA A 289 12.19 11.62 -33.95
C ALA A 289 12.00 13.12 -34.22
N LEU A 290 10.90 13.73 -33.75
CA LEU A 290 10.66 15.16 -33.87
C LEU A 290 11.67 15.98 -33.05
N HIS A 291 12.01 15.56 -31.83
CA HIS A 291 13.05 16.22 -31.03
C HIS A 291 14.44 16.12 -31.69
N PHE A 292 14.80 14.95 -32.23
CA PHE A 292 16.04 14.81 -32.98
C PHE A 292 16.06 15.64 -34.25
N ALA A 293 14.94 15.73 -34.99
CA ALA A 293 14.85 16.56 -36.18
C ALA A 293 14.98 18.06 -35.86
N VAL A 294 14.30 18.54 -34.82
CA VAL A 294 14.36 19.95 -34.40
C VAL A 294 15.75 20.32 -33.88
N THR A 295 16.41 19.45 -33.11
CA THR A 295 17.77 19.69 -32.64
C THR A 295 18.80 19.65 -33.77
N ALA A 296 18.64 18.75 -34.75
CA ALA A 296 19.49 18.67 -35.93
C ALA A 296 19.37 19.93 -36.80
N VAL A 297 18.14 20.42 -37.04
CA VAL A 297 17.89 21.67 -37.79
C VAL A 297 18.46 22.89 -37.05
N ALA A 298 18.29 22.97 -35.73
CA ALA A 298 18.87 24.06 -34.92
C ALA A 298 20.41 24.04 -34.99
N MET A 299 21.02 22.87 -34.94
CA MET A 299 22.48 22.72 -35.05
C MET A 299 23.01 23.11 -36.45
N CYS A 300 22.30 22.73 -37.52
CA CYS A 300 22.62 23.15 -38.89
C CYS A 300 22.54 24.65 -39.04
N LEU A 301 21.51 25.32 -38.52
CA LEU A 301 21.38 26.76 -38.56
C LEU A 301 22.49 27.49 -37.80
N LEU A 302 22.91 26.96 -36.64
CA LEU A 302 24.03 27.49 -35.87
C LEU A 302 25.36 27.37 -36.64
N LEU A 303 25.63 26.23 -37.26
CA LEU A 303 26.82 26.00 -38.06
C LEU A 303 26.84 26.90 -39.32
N ALA A 304 25.69 27.09 -40.00
CA ALA A 304 25.58 27.96 -41.14
C ALA A 304 25.81 29.45 -40.73
N SER A 305 25.32 29.87 -39.56
CA SER A 305 25.56 31.24 -39.08
C SER A 305 27.02 31.51 -38.72
N LEU A 306 27.71 30.52 -38.12
CA LEU A 306 29.17 30.56 -37.83
C LEU A 306 29.99 30.55 -39.14
N GLY A 307 29.61 29.74 -40.12
CA GLY A 307 30.24 29.72 -41.45
C GLY A 307 30.08 31.06 -42.17
N GLY A 308 28.91 31.68 -42.09
CA GLY A 308 28.66 33.03 -42.67
C GLY A 308 29.51 34.13 -42.05
N VAL A 309 29.72 34.09 -40.73
CA VAL A 309 30.59 35.05 -40.01
C VAL A 309 32.07 34.89 -40.45
N THR A 310 32.56 33.66 -40.60
CA THR A 310 33.96 33.40 -41.02
C THR A 310 34.19 33.77 -42.52
N ALA A 311 33.20 33.52 -43.37
CA ALA A 311 33.26 33.95 -44.78
C ALA A 311 33.25 35.49 -44.96
N ARG A 312 32.44 36.19 -44.12
CA ARG A 312 32.41 37.66 -44.11
C ARG A 312 33.71 38.26 -43.62
N ARG A 313 34.37 37.67 -42.60
CA ARG A 313 35.67 38.08 -42.07
C ARG A 313 36.78 37.87 -43.09
N ARG A 314 36.72 36.81 -43.92
CA ARG A 314 37.69 36.61 -45.03
C ARG A 314 37.54 37.61 -46.17
N ARG A 315 36.32 38.06 -46.47
CA ARG A 315 36.06 39.14 -47.48
C ARG A 315 36.57 40.49 -47.03
N THR A 316 36.43 40.87 -45.78
CA THR A 316 36.92 42.15 -45.26
C THR A 316 38.46 42.20 -45.23
N ASN A 317 39.15 41.08 -44.95
CA ASN A 317 40.59 41.02 -44.97
C ASN A 317 41.20 41.07 -46.41
N LYS A 318 40.42 40.68 -47.42
CA LYS A 318 40.88 40.72 -48.82
C LYS A 318 40.68 42.12 -49.48
N ALA A 319 39.86 42.96 -48.90
CA ALA A 319 39.59 44.35 -49.37
C ALA A 319 40.57 45.40 -48.82
N GLY A 320 41.47 44.99 -47.88
CA GLY A 320 42.46 45.88 -47.24
C GLY A 320 43.89 45.85 -47.85
N GLN A 321 44.12 45.09 -48.94
CA GLN A 321 45.42 45.13 -49.65
C GLN A 321 45.41 46.25 -50.69
N VAL A 322 45.99 47.42 -50.32
CA VAL A 322 46.28 48.56 -51.23
C VAL A 322 47.42 48.16 -52.18
N PRO A 323 47.31 48.35 -53.48
CA PRO A 323 48.41 48.06 -54.41
C PRO A 323 49.51 49.12 -54.25
N SER A 324 50.76 48.65 -54.12
CA SER A 324 51.97 49.45 -54.09
C SER A 324 52.19 50.11 -55.48
N SER A 325 52.42 51.42 -55.45
CA SER A 325 52.70 52.25 -56.63
C SER A 325 54.04 51.87 -57.30
N PRO A 326 54.15 52.01 -58.64
CA PRO A 326 55.37 51.76 -59.38
C PRO A 326 56.41 52.90 -59.17
N GLN A 327 57.64 52.52 -58.91
CA GLN A 327 58.76 53.46 -58.91
C GLN A 327 59.20 53.72 -60.36
N ILE A 328 59.44 54.94 -60.72
CA ILE A 328 59.98 55.46 -61.97
C ILE A 328 61.48 55.56 -61.81
N PRO A 329 62.34 55.07 -62.78
CA PRO A 329 63.81 55.23 -62.76
C PRO A 329 64.22 56.57 -63.29
N VAL A 330 65.20 57.20 -62.68
CA VAL A 330 66.14 58.19 -63.22
C VAL A 330 67.53 57.64 -63.04
#